data_832df56a8ef6d25fd5c5f1cec455bee4
#
_entry.id   832df56a8ef6d25fd5c5f1cec455bee4
#
_cell.length_a   1.000
_cell.length_b   1.000
_cell.length_c   1.000
_cell.angle_alpha   90.00
_cell.angle_beta   90.00
_cell.angle_gamma   90.00
#
_symmetry.space_group_name_H-M   'P 1'
#
loop_
_entity.id
_entity.type
_entity.pdbx_description
1 polymer ?
#
loop_
_entity_poly.entity_id
_entity_poly.type
_entity_poly.pdbx_seq_one_letter_code
_entity_poly.pdbx_strand_id
1 'polypeptide(L)'
;MAKRGHRTTLDRILLAITALFVLGGFMALGFLNNVSQENRALLVTVIIVSSFGMFACLAGFVFVSAFWRQLRQSTWQRAMSSWNRSSQIKSAPKFVLSAQLPERELRQLAVQSYSRMGYRVLNKLEDGVYLQLINPERKLELVACKQGPEPVALHHVYSLDLEMKRTKAVHAFFWAPAGFTDECAGWVTYRDIILADQNEIGRLVDCAQAKGSRLLEQ
;
A
#
# COMPACT_ATOMS: atom_id res chain seq x y z
N MET A 1 -7.51 13.14 8.47
CA MET A 1 -6.82 12.82 9.76
C MET A 1 -7.44 11.68 10.60
N ALA A 2 -8.69 11.25 10.38
CA ALA A 2 -9.42 10.31 11.27
C ALA A 2 -9.10 8.81 11.13
N LYS A 3 -8.48 8.33 10.05
CA LYS A 3 -8.38 6.88 9.79
C LYS A 3 -7.22 6.12 10.47
N ARG A 4 -6.17 6.79 10.90
CA ARG A 4 -5.04 6.13 11.62
C ARG A 4 -5.31 5.94 13.12
N GLY A 5 -6.11 6.82 13.73
CA GLY A 5 -6.52 6.65 15.14
C GLY A 5 -7.42 5.44 15.37
N HIS A 6 -8.23 5.08 14.37
CA HIS A 6 -9.17 3.96 14.49
C HIS A 6 -8.47 2.58 14.48
N ARG A 7 -7.33 2.44 13.78
CA ARG A 7 -6.61 1.17 13.68
C ARG A 7 -5.83 0.87 14.97
N THR A 8 -5.18 1.87 15.54
CA THR A 8 -4.47 1.73 16.83
C THR A 8 -5.44 1.52 18.00
N THR A 9 -6.63 2.09 17.95
CA THR A 9 -7.69 1.85 18.94
C THR A 9 -8.27 0.44 18.83
N LEU A 10 -8.53 -0.06 17.62
CA LEU A 10 -9.00 -1.43 17.38
C LEU A 10 -7.99 -2.47 17.86
N ASP A 11 -6.70 -2.29 17.52
CA ASP A 11 -5.63 -3.18 17.96
C ASP A 11 -5.49 -3.16 19.51
N ARG A 12 -5.62 -1.99 20.14
CA ARG A 12 -5.61 -1.86 21.62
C ARG A 12 -6.81 -2.51 22.27
N ILE A 13 -8.01 -2.35 21.72
CA ILE A 13 -9.24 -2.98 22.21
C ILE A 13 -9.11 -4.51 22.11
N LEU A 14 -8.59 -5.01 20.99
CA LEU A 14 -8.39 -6.45 20.81
C LEU A 14 -7.38 -7.02 21.78
N LEU A 15 -6.29 -6.31 22.02
CA LEU A 15 -5.25 -6.68 22.99
C LEU A 15 -5.81 -6.68 24.42
N ALA A 16 -6.66 -5.71 24.76
CA ALA A 16 -7.34 -5.63 26.03
C ALA A 16 -8.33 -6.79 26.24
N ILE A 17 -9.12 -7.14 25.20
CA ILE A 17 -10.05 -8.27 25.23
C ILE A 17 -9.28 -9.58 25.40
N THR A 18 -8.17 -9.77 24.67
CA THR A 18 -7.34 -10.98 24.79
C THR A 18 -6.73 -11.11 26.19
N ALA A 19 -6.23 -10.00 26.76
CA ALA A 19 -5.69 -9.97 28.12
C ALA A 19 -6.76 -10.30 29.18
N LEU A 20 -7.99 -9.82 29.00
CA LEU A 20 -9.11 -10.07 29.89
C LEU A 20 -9.52 -11.55 29.87
N PHE A 21 -9.51 -12.20 28.70
CA PHE A 21 -9.78 -13.62 28.56
C PHE A 21 -8.69 -14.49 29.18
N VAL A 22 -7.41 -14.13 29.00
CA VAL A 22 -6.28 -14.83 29.62
C VAL A 22 -6.37 -14.75 31.16
N LEU A 23 -6.62 -13.56 31.68
CA LEU A 23 -6.79 -13.34 33.14
C LEU A 23 -8.01 -14.13 33.69
N GLY A 24 -9.12 -14.12 32.97
CA GLY A 24 -10.33 -14.90 33.34
C GLY A 24 -10.06 -16.40 33.33
N GLY A 25 -9.28 -16.90 32.36
CA GLY A 25 -8.85 -18.30 32.30
C GLY A 25 -7.97 -18.72 33.50
N PHE A 26 -7.01 -17.86 33.88
CA PHE A 26 -6.19 -18.09 35.09
C PHE A 26 -6.99 -18.06 36.39
N MET A 27 -7.91 -17.13 36.50
CA MET A 27 -8.84 -17.08 37.67
C MET A 27 -9.70 -18.34 37.75
N ALA A 28 -10.26 -18.80 36.63
CA ALA A 28 -11.09 -20.02 36.60
C ALA A 28 -10.26 -21.26 36.97
N LEU A 29 -9.00 -21.37 36.58
CA LEU A 29 -8.10 -22.45 37.02
C LEU A 29 -7.78 -22.39 38.52
N GLY A 30 -7.62 -21.18 39.08
CA GLY A 30 -7.44 -21.01 40.54
C GLY A 30 -8.68 -21.42 41.37
N PHE A 31 -9.87 -21.21 40.86
CA PHE A 31 -11.11 -21.63 41.47
C PHE A 31 -11.35 -23.16 41.47
N LEU A 32 -10.79 -23.86 40.46
CA LEU A 32 -10.92 -25.32 40.32
C LEU A 32 -10.42 -26.11 41.54
N ASN A 33 -9.45 -25.56 42.27
CA ASN A 33 -8.93 -26.22 43.48
C ASN A 33 -9.85 -26.16 44.69
N ASN A 34 -10.82 -25.23 44.70
CA ASN A 34 -11.72 -24.97 45.84
C ASN A 34 -13.16 -25.44 45.61
N VAL A 35 -13.49 -26.04 44.46
CA VAL A 35 -14.85 -26.42 44.09
C VAL A 35 -15.11 -27.90 44.41
N SER A 36 -16.30 -28.20 44.96
CA SER A 36 -16.77 -29.55 45.20
C SER A 36 -16.78 -30.41 43.95
N GLN A 37 -16.60 -31.73 44.09
CA GLN A 37 -16.47 -32.65 42.95
C GLN A 37 -17.62 -32.58 41.93
N GLU A 38 -18.83 -32.33 42.38
CA GLU A 38 -20.03 -32.23 41.53
C GLU A 38 -19.95 -31.06 40.53
N ASN A 39 -19.37 -29.93 40.94
CA ASN A 39 -19.28 -28.74 40.08
C ASN A 39 -18.02 -28.70 39.20
N ARG A 40 -17.07 -29.61 39.41
CA ARG A 40 -15.82 -29.66 38.61
C ARG A 40 -16.06 -29.94 37.11
N ALA A 41 -16.98 -30.87 36.82
CA ALA A 41 -17.33 -31.23 35.45
C ALA A 41 -17.92 -30.04 34.69
N LEU A 42 -18.78 -29.26 35.33
CA LEU A 42 -19.42 -28.09 34.76
C LEU A 42 -18.39 -26.97 34.47
N LEU A 43 -17.49 -26.76 35.42
CA LEU A 43 -16.43 -25.76 35.31
C LEU A 43 -15.42 -26.11 34.21
N VAL A 44 -15.02 -27.38 34.09
CA VAL A 44 -14.16 -27.85 33.00
C VAL A 44 -14.81 -27.65 31.62
N THR A 45 -16.13 -27.93 31.53
CA THR A 45 -16.87 -27.72 30.29
C THR A 45 -16.91 -26.23 29.90
N VAL A 46 -17.12 -25.32 30.86
CA VAL A 46 -17.10 -23.88 30.61
C VAL A 46 -15.71 -23.40 30.14
N ILE A 47 -14.63 -23.91 30.73
CA ILE A 47 -13.27 -23.56 30.34
C ILE A 47 -12.97 -24.04 28.90
N ILE A 48 -13.38 -25.26 28.55
CA ILE A 48 -13.19 -25.82 27.22
C ILE A 48 -13.96 -24.98 26.18
N VAL A 49 -15.24 -24.69 26.43
CA VAL A 49 -16.08 -23.91 25.51
C VAL A 49 -15.54 -22.49 25.34
N SER A 50 -15.09 -21.83 26.40
CA SER A 50 -14.51 -20.48 26.31
C SER A 50 -13.20 -20.49 25.58
N SER A 51 -12.37 -21.51 25.74
CA SER A 51 -11.10 -21.67 24.99
C SER A 51 -11.35 -21.86 23.49
N PHE A 52 -12.31 -22.70 23.11
CA PHE A 52 -12.71 -22.86 21.70
C PHE A 52 -13.27 -21.57 21.10
N GLY A 53 -14.08 -20.81 21.85
CA GLY A 53 -14.60 -19.51 21.44
C GLY A 53 -13.46 -18.50 21.14
N MET A 54 -12.43 -18.47 21.99
CA MET A 54 -11.27 -17.62 21.82
C MET A 54 -10.47 -17.98 20.56
N PHE A 55 -10.23 -19.27 20.31
CA PHE A 55 -9.55 -19.72 19.10
C PHE A 55 -10.34 -19.38 17.82
N ALA A 56 -11.66 -19.55 17.85
CA ALA A 56 -12.52 -19.19 16.73
C ALA A 56 -12.50 -17.68 16.44
N CYS A 57 -12.50 -16.83 17.47
CA CYS A 57 -12.39 -15.38 17.33
C CYS A 57 -11.03 -14.94 16.76
N LEU A 58 -9.93 -15.55 17.25
CA LEU A 58 -8.59 -15.27 16.73
C LEU A 58 -8.44 -15.71 15.27
N ALA A 59 -8.91 -16.90 14.92
CA ALA A 59 -8.90 -17.40 13.55
C ALA A 59 -9.75 -16.52 12.63
N GLY A 60 -10.94 -16.10 13.08
CA GLY A 60 -11.81 -15.17 12.37
C GLY A 60 -11.13 -13.82 12.12
N PHE A 61 -10.43 -13.28 13.13
CA PHE A 61 -9.71 -12.02 13.01
C PHE A 61 -8.54 -12.11 11.99
N VAL A 62 -7.74 -13.17 12.05
CA VAL A 62 -6.66 -13.41 11.10
C VAL A 62 -7.24 -13.55 9.70
N PHE A 63 -8.32 -14.28 9.51
CA PHE A 63 -8.98 -14.46 8.23
C PHE A 63 -9.55 -13.13 7.69
N VAL A 64 -10.27 -12.37 8.51
CA VAL A 64 -10.80 -11.05 8.13
C VAL A 64 -9.66 -10.08 7.78
N SER A 65 -8.59 -10.05 8.55
CA SER A 65 -7.45 -9.18 8.28
C SER A 65 -6.72 -9.56 6.99
N ALA A 66 -6.56 -10.85 6.70
CA ALA A 66 -5.99 -11.36 5.46
C ALA A 66 -6.92 -11.07 4.27
N PHE A 67 -8.22 -11.29 4.43
CA PHE A 67 -9.24 -11.00 3.42
C PHE A 67 -9.30 -9.50 3.08
N TRP A 68 -9.22 -8.60 4.07
CA TRP A 68 -9.16 -7.15 3.85
C TRP A 68 -7.86 -6.73 3.14
N ARG A 69 -6.73 -7.40 3.43
CA ARG A 69 -5.49 -7.18 2.68
C ARG A 69 -5.64 -7.62 1.23
N GLN A 70 -6.24 -8.78 1.00
CA GLN A 70 -6.45 -9.33 -0.33
C GLN A 70 -7.48 -8.52 -1.15
N LEU A 71 -8.58 -8.05 -0.53
CA LEU A 71 -9.52 -7.11 -1.15
C LEU A 71 -8.85 -5.79 -1.51
N ARG A 72 -7.99 -5.27 -0.66
CA ARG A 72 -7.24 -4.03 -0.92
C ARG A 72 -6.28 -4.21 -2.09
N GLN A 73 -5.58 -5.34 -2.16
CA GLN A 73 -4.74 -5.68 -3.31
C GLN A 73 -5.56 -5.88 -4.59
N SER A 74 -6.71 -6.54 -4.51
CA SER A 74 -7.56 -6.79 -5.67
C SER A 74 -8.21 -5.52 -6.23
N THR A 75 -8.56 -4.55 -5.40
CA THR A 75 -9.06 -3.24 -5.88
C THR A 75 -7.96 -2.44 -6.55
N TRP A 76 -6.73 -2.55 -6.06
CA TRP A 76 -5.56 -1.93 -6.66
C TRP A 76 -5.15 -2.63 -7.96
N GLN A 77 -5.06 -3.96 -7.94
CA GLN A 77 -4.83 -4.74 -9.16
C GLN A 77 -5.96 -4.55 -10.18
N ARG A 78 -7.21 -4.34 -9.75
CA ARG A 78 -8.32 -3.99 -10.66
C ARG A 78 -8.20 -2.56 -11.18
N ALA A 79 -7.79 -1.60 -10.37
CA ALA A 79 -7.52 -0.24 -10.84
C ALA A 79 -6.31 -0.22 -11.78
N MET A 80 -5.24 -0.94 -11.49
CA MET A 80 -4.10 -1.15 -12.37
C MET A 80 -4.47 -2.01 -13.58
N SER A 81 -5.30 -3.05 -13.44
CA SER A 81 -5.74 -3.88 -14.57
C SER A 81 -6.83 -3.22 -15.42
N SER A 82 -7.63 -2.32 -14.87
CA SER A 82 -8.49 -1.45 -15.69
C SER A 82 -7.65 -0.40 -16.41
N TRP A 83 -6.60 0.09 -15.77
CA TRP A 83 -5.58 0.94 -16.40
C TRP A 83 -4.77 0.14 -17.43
N ASN A 84 -4.35 -1.07 -17.07
CA ASN A 84 -3.65 -2.00 -17.99
C ASN A 84 -4.56 -2.57 -19.08
N ARG A 85 -5.88 -2.67 -18.89
CA ARG A 85 -6.86 -3.04 -19.94
C ARG A 85 -7.13 -1.91 -20.92
N SER A 86 -7.13 -0.66 -20.47
CA SER A 86 -7.16 0.50 -21.39
C SER A 86 -5.83 0.66 -22.12
N SER A 87 -4.73 0.11 -21.58
CA SER A 87 -3.39 0.07 -22.18
C SER A 87 -3.07 -1.26 -22.89
N GLN A 88 -3.99 -2.25 -22.96
CA GLN A 88 -3.89 -3.42 -23.85
C GLN A 88 -4.06 -3.06 -25.34
N ILE A 89 -3.77 -1.85 -25.73
CA ILE A 89 -3.30 -1.57 -27.07
C ILE A 89 -1.95 -2.29 -27.15
N LYS A 90 -1.90 -3.44 -27.84
CA LYS A 90 -0.72 -4.29 -28.09
C LYS A 90 0.37 -3.58 -28.91
N SER A 91 0.41 -2.28 -28.92
CA SER A 91 1.45 -1.47 -29.56
C SER A 91 2.51 -1.15 -28.53
N ALA A 92 3.78 -1.35 -28.89
CA ALA A 92 4.90 -0.80 -28.14
C ALA A 92 4.63 0.67 -27.82
N PRO A 93 5.04 1.18 -26.64
CA PRO A 93 4.82 2.58 -26.29
C PRO A 93 5.33 3.46 -27.42
N LYS A 94 4.51 4.38 -27.93
CA LYS A 94 4.89 5.33 -28.97
C LYS A 94 5.98 6.28 -28.48
N PHE A 95 5.96 6.53 -27.17
CA PHE A 95 6.95 7.37 -26.51
C PHE A 95 8.14 6.52 -26.06
N VAL A 96 9.27 6.71 -26.74
CA VAL A 96 10.54 6.08 -26.37
C VAL A 96 11.34 7.08 -25.55
N LEU A 97 11.56 6.77 -24.28
CA LEU A 97 12.40 7.58 -23.41
C LEU A 97 13.86 7.45 -23.88
N SER A 98 14.53 8.58 -24.10
CA SER A 98 15.98 8.56 -24.30
C SER A 98 16.66 8.12 -22.99
N ALA A 99 17.55 7.14 -23.07
CA ALA A 99 18.34 6.68 -21.92
C ALA A 99 19.24 7.78 -21.32
N GLN A 100 19.42 8.89 -22.01
CA GLN A 100 20.28 10.01 -21.61
C GLN A 100 19.48 11.22 -21.09
N LEU A 101 18.18 11.08 -20.85
CA LEU A 101 17.36 12.18 -20.38
C LEU A 101 17.86 12.65 -19.00
N PRO A 102 18.19 13.94 -18.77
CA PRO A 102 18.58 14.43 -17.45
C PRO A 102 17.47 14.17 -16.40
N GLU A 103 17.85 13.93 -15.15
CA GLU A 103 16.87 13.66 -14.07
C GLU A 103 15.84 14.79 -13.93
N ARG A 104 16.25 16.04 -14.15
CA ARG A 104 15.36 17.21 -14.14
C ARG A 104 14.28 17.11 -15.20
N GLU A 105 14.63 16.67 -16.40
CA GLU A 105 13.65 16.49 -17.49
C GLU A 105 12.72 15.30 -17.24
N LEU A 106 13.24 14.21 -16.65
CA LEU A 106 12.41 13.08 -16.20
C LEU A 106 11.37 13.52 -15.18
N ARG A 107 11.76 14.38 -14.23
CA ARG A 107 10.83 14.97 -13.24
C ARG A 107 9.82 15.90 -13.91
N GLN A 108 10.22 16.72 -14.86
CA GLN A 108 9.30 17.57 -15.63
C GLN A 108 8.28 16.73 -16.39
N LEU A 109 8.73 15.65 -17.02
CA LEU A 109 7.88 14.71 -17.73
C LEU A 109 6.85 14.07 -16.76
N ALA A 110 7.28 13.67 -15.55
CA ALA A 110 6.40 13.17 -14.54
C ALA A 110 5.34 14.20 -14.13
N VAL A 111 5.76 15.44 -13.84
CA VAL A 111 4.83 16.55 -13.50
C VAL A 111 3.82 16.77 -14.61
N GLN A 112 4.25 16.84 -15.87
CA GLN A 112 3.36 17.06 -17.00
C GLN A 112 2.37 15.90 -17.19
N SER A 113 2.86 14.66 -17.06
CA SER A 113 2.03 13.46 -17.21
C SER A 113 0.95 13.39 -16.12
N TYR A 114 1.33 13.57 -14.86
CA TYR A 114 0.37 13.54 -13.76
C TYR A 114 -0.60 14.73 -13.81
N SER A 115 -0.15 15.93 -14.19
CA SER A 115 -1.04 17.08 -14.36
C SER A 115 -2.10 16.85 -15.44
N ARG A 116 -1.73 16.26 -16.59
CA ARG A 116 -2.68 15.86 -17.64
C ARG A 116 -3.66 14.79 -17.18
N MET A 117 -3.24 13.93 -16.26
CA MET A 117 -4.12 12.92 -15.63
C MET A 117 -5.06 13.51 -14.58
N GLY A 118 -4.95 14.80 -14.25
CA GLY A 118 -5.80 15.50 -13.27
C GLY A 118 -5.26 15.52 -11.85
N TYR A 119 -3.98 15.21 -11.68
CA TYR A 119 -3.29 15.37 -10.40
C TYR A 119 -2.87 16.82 -10.17
N ARG A 120 -2.93 17.28 -8.93
CA ARG A 120 -2.40 18.59 -8.54
C ARG A 120 -1.01 18.42 -7.93
N VAL A 121 0.00 19.04 -8.52
CA VAL A 121 1.35 19.06 -7.99
C VAL A 121 1.43 20.07 -6.84
N LEU A 122 1.95 19.66 -5.67
CA LEU A 122 2.04 20.48 -4.47
C LEU A 122 3.38 21.20 -4.35
N ASN A 123 4.48 20.52 -4.66
CA ASN A 123 5.82 21.09 -4.58
C ASN A 123 6.39 21.34 -5.97
N LYS A 124 7.17 22.43 -6.09
CA LYS A 124 7.91 22.71 -7.30
C LYS A 124 9.13 21.77 -7.39
N LEU A 125 9.61 21.54 -8.62
CA LEU A 125 10.73 20.65 -8.95
C LEU A 125 12.03 20.92 -8.17
N GLU A 126 12.18 22.13 -7.64
CA GLU A 126 13.41 22.62 -6.99
C GLU A 126 13.44 22.30 -5.47
N ASP A 127 12.31 22.04 -4.87
CA ASP A 127 12.16 22.01 -3.40
C ASP A 127 12.30 20.62 -2.76
N GLY A 128 12.67 19.57 -3.50
CA GLY A 128 12.79 18.26 -2.87
C GLY A 128 13.11 17.09 -3.78
N VAL A 129 13.58 16.00 -3.16
CA VAL A 129 13.91 14.74 -3.85
C VAL A 129 12.65 14.05 -4.40
N TYR A 130 11.49 14.29 -3.78
CA TYR A 130 10.23 13.64 -4.10
C TYR A 130 9.17 14.67 -4.53
N LEU A 131 8.48 14.37 -5.64
CA LEU A 131 7.30 15.12 -6.03
C LEU A 131 6.11 14.73 -5.15
N GLN A 132 5.37 15.71 -4.66
CA GLN A 132 4.14 15.50 -3.91
C GLN A 132 2.95 15.83 -4.79
N LEU A 133 2.06 14.87 -4.95
CA LEU A 133 0.90 14.96 -5.80
C LEU A 133 -0.38 14.74 -4.99
N ILE A 134 -1.42 15.51 -5.31
CA ILE A 134 -2.78 15.21 -4.86
C ILE A 134 -3.51 14.58 -6.02
N ASN A 135 -3.97 13.35 -5.83
CA ASN A 135 -4.77 12.65 -6.83
C ASN A 135 -6.20 13.22 -6.90
N PRO A 136 -7.01 12.87 -7.92
CA PRO A 136 -8.39 13.34 -8.05
C PRO A 136 -9.29 13.02 -6.83
N GLU A 137 -8.94 11.98 -6.05
CA GLU A 137 -9.62 11.62 -4.80
C GLU A 137 -9.13 12.42 -3.58
N ARG A 138 -8.34 13.46 -3.77
CA ARG A 138 -7.73 14.32 -2.74
C ARG A 138 -6.80 13.57 -1.77
N LYS A 139 -6.16 12.50 -2.23
CA LYS A 139 -5.16 11.76 -1.46
C LYS A 139 -3.76 12.17 -1.87
N LEU A 140 -2.84 12.24 -0.90
CA LEU A 140 -1.44 12.53 -1.14
C LEU A 140 -0.73 11.30 -1.69
N GLU A 141 0.01 11.49 -2.77
CA GLU A 141 0.87 10.50 -3.40
C GLU A 141 2.27 11.09 -3.62
N LEU A 142 3.29 10.24 -3.68
CA LEU A 142 4.67 10.65 -3.91
C LEU A 142 5.17 10.09 -5.23
N VAL A 143 6.04 10.85 -5.90
CA VAL A 143 6.79 10.35 -7.06
C VAL A 143 8.26 10.61 -6.84
N ALA A 144 9.06 9.54 -6.90
CA ALA A 144 10.51 9.61 -6.99
C ALA A 144 10.92 9.41 -8.44
N CYS A 145 11.92 10.16 -8.89
CA CYS A 145 12.53 9.97 -10.18
C CYS A 145 14.04 9.77 -10.00
N LYS A 146 14.60 8.75 -10.60
CA LYS A 146 16.03 8.54 -10.62
C LYS A 146 16.48 8.20 -12.03
N GLN A 147 17.44 8.97 -12.52
CA GLN A 147 18.10 8.73 -13.78
C GLN A 147 19.52 8.20 -13.51
N GLY A 148 19.98 7.29 -14.33
CA GLY A 148 21.31 6.71 -14.30
C GLY A 148 21.40 5.49 -15.20
N PRO A 149 22.61 5.00 -15.49
CA PRO A 149 22.81 3.81 -16.30
C PRO A 149 22.51 2.51 -15.55
N GLU A 150 22.53 2.56 -14.21
CA GLU A 150 22.38 1.39 -13.37
C GLU A 150 20.95 1.23 -12.83
N PRO A 151 20.46 -0.01 -12.69
CA PRO A 151 19.19 -0.28 -12.04
C PRO A 151 19.16 0.28 -10.62
N VAL A 152 17.99 0.74 -10.20
CA VAL A 152 17.77 1.30 -8.86
C VAL A 152 17.87 0.19 -7.82
N ALA A 153 18.75 0.38 -6.84
CA ALA A 153 18.93 -0.53 -5.72
C ALA A 153 17.89 -0.30 -4.62
N LEU A 154 17.65 -1.34 -3.81
CA LEU A 154 16.61 -1.39 -2.78
C LEU A 154 16.63 -0.22 -1.79
N HIS A 155 17.81 0.30 -1.41
CA HIS A 155 17.91 1.39 -0.44
C HIS A 155 17.21 2.68 -0.89
N HIS A 156 17.15 2.95 -2.21
CA HIS A 156 16.41 4.10 -2.74
C HIS A 156 14.90 3.93 -2.62
N VAL A 157 14.42 2.71 -2.90
CA VAL A 157 12.98 2.38 -2.76
C VAL A 157 12.58 2.39 -1.29
N TYR A 158 13.46 1.93 -0.41
CA TYR A 158 13.27 2.02 1.04
C TYR A 158 13.18 3.47 1.54
N SER A 159 14.04 4.36 1.02
CA SER A 159 13.96 5.80 1.33
C SER A 159 12.62 6.42 0.93
N LEU A 160 12.08 6.03 -0.22
CA LEU A 160 10.74 6.45 -0.65
C LEU A 160 9.63 5.94 0.28
N ASP A 161 9.72 4.69 0.77
CA ASP A 161 8.77 4.14 1.75
C ASP A 161 8.80 4.89 3.08
N LEU A 162 9.99 5.24 3.56
CA LEU A 162 10.12 6.07 4.76
C LEU A 162 9.47 7.45 4.58
N GLU A 163 9.71 8.09 3.44
CA GLU A 163 9.11 9.38 3.13
C GLU A 163 7.59 9.27 2.97
N MET A 164 7.09 8.20 2.34
CA MET A 164 5.66 7.92 2.24
C MET A 164 5.01 7.80 3.64
N LYS A 165 5.68 7.14 4.58
CA LYS A 165 5.22 7.05 5.98
C LYS A 165 5.27 8.40 6.69
N ARG A 166 6.34 9.17 6.49
CA ARG A 166 6.53 10.50 7.09
C ARG A 166 5.44 11.49 6.64
N THR A 167 5.16 11.51 5.34
CA THR A 167 4.16 12.42 4.74
C THR A 167 2.74 11.90 4.84
N LYS A 168 2.55 10.63 5.25
CA LYS A 168 1.26 9.93 5.25
C LYS A 168 0.67 9.80 3.84
N ALA A 169 1.51 9.73 2.82
CA ALA A 169 1.08 9.46 1.47
C ALA A 169 0.44 8.06 1.39
N VAL A 170 -0.56 7.93 0.53
CA VAL A 170 -1.28 6.65 0.38
C VAL A 170 -0.58 5.73 -0.59
N HIS A 171 0.11 6.29 -1.58
CA HIS A 171 0.84 5.59 -2.61
C HIS A 171 2.09 6.33 -3.00
N ALA A 172 3.05 5.60 -3.54
CA ALA A 172 4.23 6.19 -4.15
C ALA A 172 4.56 5.52 -5.49
N PHE A 173 5.14 6.30 -6.38
CA PHE A 173 5.63 5.85 -7.68
C PHE A 173 7.13 6.09 -7.72
N PHE A 174 7.87 5.13 -8.24
CA PHE A 174 9.29 5.31 -8.49
C PHE A 174 9.56 5.17 -10.00
N TRP A 175 9.98 6.26 -10.64
CA TRP A 175 10.32 6.31 -12.06
C TRP A 175 11.81 6.10 -12.23
N ALA A 176 12.20 5.02 -12.90
CA ALA A 176 13.60 4.71 -13.17
C ALA A 176 13.73 4.03 -14.55
N PRO A 177 14.11 4.79 -15.59
CA PRO A 177 14.27 4.23 -16.93
C PRO A 177 15.24 3.06 -17.02
N ALA A 178 16.31 3.05 -16.20
CA ALA A 178 17.26 1.94 -16.13
C ALA A 178 16.70 0.67 -15.45
N GLY A 179 15.47 0.76 -14.90
CA GLY A 179 14.83 -0.35 -14.19
C GLY A 179 15.25 -0.47 -12.72
N PHE A 180 15.00 -1.63 -12.16
CA PHE A 180 15.17 -1.92 -10.73
C PHE A 180 15.85 -3.27 -10.55
N THR A 181 16.56 -3.46 -9.43
CA THR A 181 17.08 -4.76 -9.06
C THR A 181 15.94 -5.72 -8.66
N ASP A 182 16.15 -7.04 -8.79
CA ASP A 182 15.14 -8.06 -8.47
C ASP A 182 14.67 -7.97 -7.01
N GLU A 183 15.56 -7.55 -6.10
CA GLU A 183 15.23 -7.31 -4.69
C GLU A 183 14.14 -6.24 -4.53
N CYS A 184 14.15 -5.20 -5.36
CA CYS A 184 13.12 -4.15 -5.33
C CYS A 184 11.74 -4.71 -5.65
N ALA A 185 11.64 -5.53 -6.70
CA ALA A 185 10.37 -6.14 -7.12
C ALA A 185 9.77 -7.02 -6.02
N GLY A 186 10.59 -7.87 -5.40
CA GLY A 186 10.18 -8.69 -4.25
C GLY A 186 9.75 -7.85 -3.06
N TRP A 187 10.48 -6.78 -2.77
CA TRP A 187 10.24 -5.95 -1.60
C TRP A 187 8.95 -5.12 -1.70
N VAL A 188 8.57 -4.63 -2.89
CA VAL A 188 7.36 -3.82 -3.08
C VAL A 188 6.08 -4.63 -3.20
N THR A 189 6.14 -5.96 -3.34
CA THR A 189 4.99 -6.84 -3.57
C THR A 189 3.84 -6.61 -2.56
N TYR A 190 4.16 -6.24 -1.32
CA TYR A 190 3.18 -6.02 -0.25
C TYR A 190 3.09 -4.54 0.18
N ARG A 191 3.56 -3.62 -0.63
CA ARG A 191 3.62 -2.19 -0.34
C ARG A 191 2.84 -1.38 -1.36
N ASP A 192 2.40 -0.22 -0.95
CA ASP A 192 1.67 0.72 -1.83
C ASP A 192 2.68 1.55 -2.68
N ILE A 193 3.72 0.89 -3.23
CA ILE A 193 4.77 1.49 -4.08
C ILE A 193 4.72 0.81 -5.44
N ILE A 194 4.76 1.62 -6.49
CA ILE A 194 4.75 1.19 -7.89
C ILE A 194 6.10 1.54 -8.50
N LEU A 195 6.76 0.53 -9.05
CA LEU A 195 8.01 0.70 -9.80
C LEU A 195 7.67 0.87 -11.27
N ALA A 196 8.14 1.96 -11.87
CA ALA A 196 7.93 2.26 -13.27
C ALA A 196 9.29 2.29 -14.00
N ASP A 197 9.54 1.26 -14.78
CA ASP A 197 10.66 1.17 -15.71
C ASP A 197 10.41 1.98 -16.99
N GLN A 198 11.32 1.93 -17.96
CA GLN A 198 11.21 2.63 -19.23
C GLN A 198 9.89 2.34 -19.96
N ASN A 199 9.43 1.09 -19.95
CA ASN A 199 8.20 0.69 -20.65
C ASN A 199 6.96 1.21 -19.93
N GLU A 200 6.94 1.10 -18.61
CA GLU A 200 5.83 1.61 -17.79
C GLU A 200 5.72 3.13 -17.84
N ILE A 201 6.88 3.83 -17.81
CA ILE A 201 6.92 5.29 -17.98
C ILE A 201 6.38 5.68 -19.35
N GLY A 202 6.81 4.98 -20.42
CA GLY A 202 6.31 5.23 -21.79
C GLY A 202 4.78 5.10 -21.86
N ARG A 203 4.22 4.03 -21.28
CA ARG A 203 2.76 3.83 -21.22
C ARG A 203 2.04 4.91 -20.43
N LEU A 204 2.64 5.35 -19.32
CA LEU A 204 2.09 6.45 -18.50
C LEU A 204 2.00 7.74 -19.29
N VAL A 205 3.05 8.07 -20.02
CA VAL A 205 3.13 9.27 -20.87
C VAL A 205 2.10 9.20 -22.00
N ASP A 206 2.00 8.06 -22.70
CA ASP A 206 1.02 7.87 -23.76
C ASP A 206 -0.43 8.01 -23.24
N CYS A 207 -0.72 7.43 -22.07
CA CYS A 207 -2.02 7.58 -21.42
C CYS A 207 -2.34 9.04 -21.04
N ALA A 208 -1.33 9.77 -20.54
CA ALA A 208 -1.48 11.17 -20.17
C ALA A 208 -1.74 12.05 -21.41
N GLN A 209 -1.08 11.75 -22.53
CA GLN A 209 -1.31 12.45 -23.80
C GLN A 209 -2.71 12.19 -24.35
N ALA A 210 -3.15 10.93 -24.35
CA ALA A 210 -4.48 10.56 -24.83
C ALA A 210 -5.61 11.19 -23.99
N LYS A 211 -5.39 11.38 -22.69
CA LYS A 211 -6.37 12.05 -21.80
C LYS A 211 -6.37 13.56 -21.99
N GLY A 212 -5.21 14.16 -22.20
CA GLY A 212 -5.06 15.59 -22.46
C GLY A 212 -5.74 16.03 -23.76
N SER A 213 -5.67 15.22 -24.83
CA SER A 213 -6.33 15.54 -26.10
C SER A 213 -7.85 15.53 -25.99
N ARG A 214 -8.43 14.63 -25.21
CA ARG A 214 -9.91 14.58 -24.99
C ARG A 214 -10.46 15.79 -24.22
N LEU A 215 -9.64 16.43 -23.37
CA LEU A 215 -10.05 17.61 -22.60
C LEU A 215 -10.04 18.89 -23.44
N LEU A 216 -9.38 18.87 -24.60
CA LEU A 216 -9.34 20.02 -25.54
C LEU A 216 -10.47 19.96 -26.59
N GLU A 217 -11.20 18.84 -26.67
CA GLU A 217 -12.31 18.63 -27.60
C GLU A 217 -13.70 18.89 -26.96
N GLN A 218 -13.73 19.23 -25.68
CA GLN A 218 -14.95 19.62 -24.94
C GLN A 218 -14.99 21.11 -24.67
#